data_67df4c841a40bfa72b79b78c65fc81f3
#
_entry.id   67df4c841a40bfa72b79b78c65fc81f3
#
_cell.length_a   1.000
_cell.length_b   1.000
_cell.length_c   1.000
_cell.angle_alpha   90.00
_cell.angle_beta   90.00
_cell.angle_gamma   90.00
#
_symmetry.space_group_name_H-M   'P 1'
#
loop_
_entity.id
_entity.type
_entity.pdbx_description
1 polymer ?
#
loop_
_entity_poly.entity_id
_entity_poly.type
_entity_poly.pdbx_seq_one_letter_code
_entity_poly.pdbx_strand_id
1 'polypeptide(L)'
;MAQRMPKGVLFDLDGTLLDSAPDFIVSLNTLLQKYNRSELDPEIIRSHVSDGSWKLVSLGFGIEESHDDCAQLREELLIEYEKNSLVYGSAFAGISDALDYLLELKIPYGVVTNKPLRFAEPILQNEPAFKNCRTLVCPDHLNKIKPDPEGILKGCEDLSISPSDCIY
;
A
#
# COMPACT_ATOMS: atom_id res chain seq x y z
N MET A 1 27.90 -15.52 16.54
CA MET A 1 27.26 -16.13 15.36
C MET A 1 27.28 -15.09 14.26
N ALA A 2 27.84 -15.39 13.09
CA ALA A 2 27.77 -14.47 11.95
C ALA A 2 26.29 -14.30 11.54
N GLN A 3 25.82 -13.08 11.51
CA GLN A 3 24.44 -12.77 11.11
C GLN A 3 24.31 -13.12 9.62
N ARG A 4 23.48 -14.11 9.29
CA ARG A 4 23.27 -14.55 7.92
C ARG A 4 22.50 -13.45 7.20
N MET A 5 23.08 -12.89 6.14
CA MET A 5 22.39 -11.90 5.30
C MET A 5 21.21 -12.54 4.60
N PRO A 6 20.07 -11.85 4.48
CA PRO A 6 18.93 -12.34 3.70
C PRO A 6 19.31 -12.42 2.21
N LYS A 7 18.65 -13.31 1.49
CA LYS A 7 18.80 -13.42 0.04
C LYS A 7 17.76 -12.59 -0.74
N GLY A 8 16.77 -12.06 -0.05
CA GLY A 8 15.78 -11.13 -0.59
C GLY A 8 14.94 -10.51 0.50
N VAL A 9 14.31 -9.39 0.18
CA VAL A 9 13.45 -8.64 1.09
C VAL A 9 12.10 -8.39 0.41
N LEU A 10 11.03 -8.63 1.12
CA LEU A 10 9.68 -8.25 0.72
C LEU A 10 9.18 -7.15 1.64
N PHE A 11 8.47 -6.18 1.09
CA PHE A 11 7.92 -5.05 1.83
C PHE A 11 6.42 -4.94 1.63
N ASP A 12 5.71 -4.41 2.62
CA ASP A 12 4.41 -3.81 2.36
C ASP A 12 4.59 -2.47 1.63
N LEU A 13 3.51 -1.95 1.06
CA LEU A 13 3.53 -0.68 0.31
C LEU A 13 3.05 0.47 1.19
N ASP A 14 1.75 0.53 1.47
CA ASP A 14 1.14 1.65 2.18
C ASP A 14 1.56 1.69 3.66
N GLY A 15 2.11 2.82 4.11
CA GLY A 15 2.59 2.98 5.48
C GLY A 15 3.95 2.33 5.77
N THR A 16 4.58 1.71 4.76
CA THR A 16 5.92 1.09 4.86
C THR A 16 6.90 1.72 3.87
N LEU A 17 6.70 1.54 2.58
CA LEU A 17 7.51 2.17 1.54
C LEU A 17 6.94 3.52 1.11
N LEU A 18 5.61 3.63 1.05
CA LEU A 18 4.87 4.78 0.54
C LEU A 18 4.07 5.45 1.65
N ASP A 19 4.24 6.76 1.83
CA ASP A 19 3.28 7.61 2.55
C ASP A 19 2.13 7.98 1.61
N SER A 20 1.12 7.14 1.55
CA SER A 20 -0.10 7.36 0.77
C SER A 20 -1.18 8.13 1.54
N ALA A 21 -0.95 8.45 2.81
CA ALA A 21 -1.94 9.12 3.63
C ALA A 21 -2.34 10.50 3.10
N PRO A 22 -1.44 11.35 2.57
CA PRO A 22 -1.83 12.64 1.99
C PRO A 22 -2.83 12.50 0.84
N ASP A 23 -2.65 11.49 -0.03
CA ASP A 23 -3.57 11.23 -1.14
C ASP A 23 -4.96 10.81 -0.64
N PHE A 24 -5.03 9.95 0.39
CA PHE A 24 -6.30 9.54 1.00
C PHE A 24 -6.98 10.68 1.76
N ILE A 25 -6.23 11.57 2.43
CA ILE A 25 -6.78 12.74 3.12
C ILE A 25 -7.53 13.64 2.13
N VAL A 26 -6.89 13.97 1.02
CA VAL A 26 -7.52 14.80 -0.03
C VAL A 26 -8.72 14.07 -0.63
N SER A 27 -8.58 12.78 -0.96
CA SER A 27 -9.64 12.01 -1.62
C SER A 27 -10.88 11.85 -0.74
N LEU A 28 -10.71 11.52 0.54
CA LEU A 28 -11.83 11.36 1.46
C LEU A 28 -12.53 12.71 1.72
N ASN A 29 -11.78 13.79 1.96
CA ASN A 29 -12.36 15.10 2.21
C ASN A 29 -13.08 15.66 0.97
N THR A 30 -12.54 15.41 -0.24
CA THR A 30 -13.24 15.71 -1.50
C THR A 30 -14.58 14.96 -1.60
N LEU A 31 -14.59 13.67 -1.25
CA LEU A 31 -15.81 12.88 -1.25
C LEU A 31 -16.82 13.39 -0.21
N LEU A 32 -16.36 13.72 1.01
CA LEU A 32 -17.22 14.28 2.06
C LEU A 32 -17.87 15.60 1.62
N GLN A 33 -17.13 16.51 0.99
CA GLN A 33 -17.65 17.76 0.44
C GLN A 33 -18.73 17.51 -0.63
N LYS A 34 -18.52 16.53 -1.53
CA LYS A 34 -19.52 16.13 -2.53
C LYS A 34 -20.87 15.74 -1.92
N TYR A 35 -20.84 15.18 -0.70
CA TYR A 35 -22.02 14.80 0.07
C TYR A 35 -22.47 15.86 1.09
N ASN A 36 -21.96 17.11 0.97
CA ASN A 36 -22.25 18.23 1.88
C ASN A 36 -21.95 17.89 3.36
N ARG A 37 -20.90 17.10 3.60
CA ARG A 37 -20.41 16.77 4.94
C ARG A 37 -19.18 17.62 5.27
N SER A 38 -18.96 17.83 6.56
CA SER A 38 -17.74 18.48 7.05
C SER A 38 -16.53 17.60 6.78
N GLU A 39 -15.41 18.22 6.45
CA GLU A 39 -14.12 17.55 6.37
C GLU A 39 -13.74 16.93 7.72
N LEU A 40 -12.99 15.84 7.65
CA LEU A 40 -12.33 15.25 8.81
C LEU A 40 -10.92 15.82 8.97
N ASP A 41 -10.48 15.87 10.22
CA ASP A 41 -9.10 16.22 10.56
C ASP A 41 -8.11 15.27 9.83
N PRO A 42 -7.10 15.82 9.14
CA PRO A 42 -6.08 15.04 8.44
C PRO A 42 -5.40 13.98 9.32
N GLU A 43 -5.14 14.26 10.60
CA GLU A 43 -4.48 13.30 11.50
C GLU A 43 -5.41 12.13 11.85
N ILE A 44 -6.72 12.36 11.93
CA ILE A 44 -7.71 11.30 12.11
C ILE A 44 -7.70 10.38 10.90
N ILE A 45 -7.72 10.93 9.67
CA ILE A 45 -7.68 10.13 8.45
C ILE A 45 -6.38 9.35 8.38
N ARG A 46 -5.23 10.01 8.59
CA ARG A 46 -3.89 9.40 8.56
C ARG A 46 -3.79 8.18 9.47
N SER A 47 -4.31 8.29 10.69
CA SER A 47 -4.24 7.19 11.67
C SER A 47 -5.03 5.94 11.26
N HIS A 48 -5.93 6.04 10.26
CA HIS A 48 -6.76 4.93 9.80
C HIS A 48 -6.48 4.50 8.36
N VAL A 49 -5.51 5.10 7.66
CA VAL A 49 -5.17 4.71 6.28
C VAL A 49 -4.77 3.24 6.18
N SER A 50 -3.99 2.75 7.15
CA SER A 50 -3.56 1.35 7.19
C SER A 50 -4.69 0.36 7.47
N ASP A 51 -5.83 0.82 8.01
CA ASP A 51 -7.03 -0.01 8.22
C ASP A 51 -7.81 -0.25 6.91
N GLY A 52 -7.46 0.50 5.85
CA GLY A 52 -8.00 0.34 4.51
C GLY A 52 -9.23 1.19 4.19
N SER A 53 -9.63 1.17 2.92
CA SER A 53 -10.67 2.06 2.38
C SER A 53 -12.07 1.83 2.96
N TRP A 54 -12.39 0.62 3.42
CA TRP A 54 -13.65 0.36 4.12
C TRP A 54 -13.74 1.16 5.41
N LYS A 55 -12.68 1.11 6.21
CA LYS A 55 -12.58 1.85 7.47
C LYS A 55 -12.64 3.37 7.24
N LEU A 56 -11.97 3.87 6.22
CA LEU A 56 -11.98 5.29 5.87
C LEU A 56 -13.39 5.79 5.54
N VAL A 57 -14.17 5.02 4.77
CA VAL A 57 -15.57 5.35 4.47
C VAL A 57 -16.44 5.28 5.71
N SER A 58 -16.33 4.21 6.49
CA SER A 58 -17.04 4.07 7.79
C SER A 58 -16.80 5.30 8.67
N LEU A 59 -15.54 5.71 8.81
CA LEU A 59 -15.14 6.87 9.58
C LEU A 59 -15.73 8.18 9.04
N GLY A 60 -15.59 8.43 7.73
CA GLY A 60 -16.01 9.68 7.09
C GLY A 60 -17.52 9.86 7.07
N PHE A 61 -18.26 8.78 6.90
CA PHE A 61 -19.71 8.81 6.80
C PHE A 61 -20.43 8.46 8.10
N GLY A 62 -19.70 8.03 9.15
CA GLY A 62 -20.30 7.65 10.43
C GLY A 62 -21.24 6.45 10.28
N ILE A 63 -20.90 5.49 9.42
CA ILE A 63 -21.67 4.27 9.16
C ILE A 63 -20.82 3.04 9.45
N GLU A 64 -21.48 1.91 9.74
CA GLU A 64 -20.77 0.63 9.86
C GLU A 64 -20.31 0.13 8.48
N GLU A 65 -19.21 -0.62 8.44
CA GLU A 65 -18.67 -1.18 7.18
C GLU A 65 -19.66 -2.14 6.48
N SER A 66 -20.60 -2.73 7.24
CA SER A 66 -21.68 -3.58 6.74
C SER A 66 -22.90 -2.81 6.21
N HIS A 67 -22.89 -1.46 6.28
CA HIS A 67 -24.01 -0.65 5.79
C HIS A 67 -24.13 -0.75 4.26
N ASP A 68 -25.36 -0.78 3.75
CA ASP A 68 -25.66 -0.98 2.33
C ASP A 68 -24.94 0.03 1.41
N ASP A 69 -24.81 1.29 1.85
CA ASP A 69 -24.15 2.35 1.08
C ASP A 69 -22.62 2.27 1.13
N CYS A 70 -22.04 1.50 2.05
CA CYS A 70 -20.59 1.51 2.29
C CYS A 70 -19.80 1.06 1.05
N ALA A 71 -20.29 0.05 0.33
CA ALA A 71 -19.64 -0.44 -0.88
C ALA A 71 -19.59 0.62 -1.99
N GLN A 72 -20.71 1.34 -2.20
CA GLN A 72 -20.78 2.42 -3.19
C GLN A 72 -19.85 3.58 -2.82
N LEU A 73 -19.93 4.06 -1.57
CA LEU A 73 -19.10 5.16 -1.09
C LEU A 73 -17.61 4.82 -1.14
N ARG A 74 -17.27 3.56 -0.89
CA ARG A 74 -15.89 3.07 -1.02
C ARG A 74 -15.40 3.14 -2.47
N GLU A 75 -16.22 2.72 -3.43
CA GLU A 75 -15.83 2.81 -4.84
C GLU A 75 -15.67 4.27 -5.27
N GLU A 76 -16.54 5.17 -4.82
CA GLU A 76 -16.40 6.61 -5.07
C GLU A 76 -15.13 7.18 -4.43
N LEU A 77 -14.76 6.75 -3.20
CA LEU A 77 -13.50 7.11 -2.58
C LEU A 77 -12.30 6.63 -3.40
N LEU A 78 -12.35 5.40 -3.90
CA LEU A 78 -11.26 4.83 -4.70
C LEU A 78 -11.12 5.52 -6.07
N ILE A 79 -12.22 5.99 -6.67
CA ILE A 79 -12.20 6.84 -7.88
C ILE A 79 -11.52 8.19 -7.59
N GLU A 80 -11.81 8.82 -6.44
CA GLU A 80 -11.11 10.05 -6.06
C GLU A 80 -9.64 9.79 -5.72
N TYR A 81 -9.34 8.67 -5.04
CA TYR A 81 -7.97 8.27 -4.75
C TYR A 81 -7.15 8.04 -6.04
N GLU A 82 -7.73 7.42 -7.06
CA GLU A 82 -7.05 7.19 -8.35
C GLU A 82 -6.56 8.50 -9.00
N LYS A 83 -7.36 9.57 -8.89
CA LYS A 83 -6.98 10.91 -9.40
C LYS A 83 -5.85 11.56 -8.60
N ASN A 84 -5.76 11.25 -7.31
CA ASN A 84 -4.83 11.88 -6.36
C ASN A 84 -3.59 11.03 -6.08
N SER A 85 -3.55 9.78 -6.55
CA SER A 85 -2.45 8.83 -6.28
C SER A 85 -1.11 9.39 -6.78
N LEU A 86 -0.13 9.47 -5.89
CA LEU A 86 1.18 10.11 -6.09
C LEU A 86 1.13 11.62 -6.41
N VAL A 87 0.03 12.29 -6.13
CA VAL A 87 -0.04 13.76 -6.26
C VAL A 87 0.50 14.42 -5.00
N TYR A 88 0.17 13.89 -3.83
CA TYR A 88 0.53 14.41 -2.52
C TYR A 88 1.36 13.42 -1.70
N GLY A 89 1.24 12.12 -2.00
CA GLY A 89 2.00 11.04 -1.41
C GLY A 89 3.33 10.80 -2.13
N SER A 90 4.27 10.19 -1.43
CA SER A 90 5.59 9.81 -1.96
C SER A 90 6.21 8.71 -1.12
N ALA A 91 7.34 8.14 -1.58
CA ALA A 91 8.13 7.25 -0.72
C ALA A 91 8.54 7.96 0.57
N PHE A 92 8.51 7.24 1.70
CA PHE A 92 9.00 7.79 2.96
C PHE A 92 10.47 8.20 2.86
N ALA A 93 10.88 9.20 3.67
CA ALA A 93 12.25 9.64 3.74
C ALA A 93 13.20 8.47 4.08
N GLY A 94 14.29 8.35 3.33
CA GLY A 94 15.29 7.28 3.50
C GLY A 94 14.96 5.97 2.78
N ILE A 95 13.75 5.80 2.22
CA ILE A 95 13.40 4.57 1.48
C ILE A 95 14.25 4.42 0.23
N SER A 96 14.44 5.49 -0.56
CA SER A 96 15.30 5.43 -1.75
C SER A 96 16.72 4.94 -1.38
N ASP A 97 17.31 5.51 -0.34
CA ASP A 97 18.65 5.13 0.12
C ASP A 97 18.72 3.68 0.59
N ALA A 98 17.67 3.22 1.32
CA ALA A 98 17.59 1.84 1.79
C ALA A 98 17.45 0.83 0.64
N LEU A 99 16.65 1.14 -0.37
CA LEU A 99 16.46 0.29 -1.55
C LEU A 99 17.72 0.29 -2.44
N ASP A 100 18.38 1.43 -2.61
CA ASP A 100 19.65 1.51 -3.35
C ASP A 100 20.75 0.72 -2.60
N TYR A 101 20.78 0.75 -1.28
CA TYR A 101 21.70 -0.09 -0.48
C TYR A 101 21.46 -1.59 -0.68
N LEU A 102 20.19 -2.05 -0.75
CA LEU A 102 19.89 -3.44 -1.10
C LEU A 102 20.41 -3.80 -2.50
N LEU A 103 20.29 -2.87 -3.46
CA LEU A 103 20.80 -3.05 -4.81
C LEU A 103 22.33 -3.20 -4.83
N GLU A 104 23.05 -2.37 -4.09
CA GLU A 104 24.52 -2.47 -3.93
C GLU A 104 24.93 -3.84 -3.35
N LEU A 105 24.18 -4.34 -2.38
CA LEU A 105 24.38 -5.66 -1.79
C LEU A 105 23.92 -6.81 -2.70
N LYS A 106 23.30 -6.52 -3.86
CA LYS A 106 22.70 -7.47 -4.79
C LYS A 106 21.60 -8.31 -4.14
N ILE A 107 20.89 -7.75 -3.18
CA ILE A 107 19.74 -8.35 -2.52
C ILE A 107 18.47 -7.87 -3.26
N PRO A 108 17.76 -8.74 -3.99
CA PRO A 108 16.53 -8.37 -4.65
C PRO A 108 15.44 -8.03 -3.63
N TYR A 109 14.56 -7.09 -4.01
CA TYR A 109 13.38 -6.82 -3.20
C TYR A 109 12.09 -6.85 -4.04
N GLY A 110 10.98 -7.07 -3.37
CA GLY A 110 9.65 -7.04 -3.93
C GLY A 110 8.65 -6.40 -2.98
N VAL A 111 7.44 -6.18 -3.49
CA VAL A 111 6.31 -5.62 -2.75
C VAL A 111 5.19 -6.67 -2.63
N VAL A 112 4.67 -6.86 -1.42
CA VAL A 112 3.49 -7.69 -1.12
C VAL A 112 2.48 -6.84 -0.36
N THR A 113 1.38 -6.47 -1.01
CA THR A 113 0.43 -5.50 -0.46
C THR A 113 -1.02 -5.98 -0.56
N ASN A 114 -1.90 -5.49 0.33
CA ASN A 114 -3.35 -5.65 0.20
C ASN A 114 -3.98 -4.57 -0.71
N LYS A 115 -3.17 -3.67 -1.27
CA LYS A 115 -3.62 -2.69 -2.26
C LYS A 115 -3.92 -3.38 -3.59
N PRO A 116 -5.10 -3.17 -4.21
CA PRO A 116 -5.42 -3.73 -5.52
C PRO A 116 -4.42 -3.33 -6.61
N LEU A 117 -4.18 -4.24 -7.56
CA LEU A 117 -3.19 -4.07 -8.64
C LEU A 117 -3.40 -2.76 -9.42
N ARG A 118 -4.65 -2.39 -9.71
CA ARG A 118 -4.99 -1.16 -10.44
C ARG A 118 -4.42 0.12 -9.82
N PHE A 119 -4.16 0.11 -8.49
CA PHE A 119 -3.54 1.24 -7.79
C PHE A 119 -2.05 1.03 -7.51
N ALA A 120 -1.65 -0.21 -7.20
CA ALA A 120 -0.26 -0.49 -6.82
C ALA A 120 0.70 -0.44 -8.02
N GLU A 121 0.28 -0.95 -9.18
CA GLU A 121 1.13 -0.98 -10.37
C GLU A 121 1.53 0.41 -10.87
N PRO A 122 0.60 1.38 -11.05
CA PRO A 122 0.98 2.75 -11.42
C PRO A 122 1.92 3.42 -10.42
N ILE A 123 1.77 3.14 -9.11
CA ILE A 123 2.66 3.66 -8.07
C ILE A 123 4.09 3.13 -8.28
N LEU A 124 4.25 1.82 -8.48
CA LEU A 124 5.58 1.24 -8.69
C LEU A 124 6.22 1.73 -9.99
N GLN A 125 5.43 2.04 -11.01
CA GLN A 125 5.92 2.53 -12.29
C GLN A 125 6.34 4.00 -12.25
N ASN A 126 5.67 4.83 -11.43
CA ASN A 126 5.84 6.28 -11.43
C ASN A 126 6.64 6.82 -10.24
N GLU A 127 6.76 6.08 -9.12
CA GLU A 127 7.62 6.47 -8.00
C GLU A 127 9.07 6.05 -8.28
N PRO A 128 10.00 7.01 -8.46
CA PRO A 128 11.38 6.71 -8.88
C PRO A 128 12.13 5.78 -7.90
N ALA A 129 11.79 5.84 -6.61
CA ALA A 129 12.41 4.98 -5.60
C ALA A 129 12.15 3.49 -5.86
N PHE A 130 11.06 3.11 -6.55
CA PHE A 130 10.66 1.73 -6.75
C PHE A 130 11.11 1.12 -8.09
N LYS A 131 11.88 1.83 -8.90
CA LYS A 131 12.35 1.43 -10.25
C LYS A 131 13.03 0.05 -10.31
N ASN A 132 13.61 -0.41 -9.20
CA ASN A 132 14.33 -1.69 -9.11
C ASN A 132 13.51 -2.80 -8.41
N CYS A 133 12.22 -2.57 -8.13
CA CYS A 133 11.34 -3.58 -7.57
C CYS A 133 11.23 -4.77 -8.53
N ARG A 134 11.45 -5.99 -8.03
CA ARG A 134 11.52 -7.21 -8.85
C ARG A 134 10.19 -7.95 -8.96
N THR A 135 9.32 -7.80 -7.97
CA THR A 135 7.99 -8.41 -7.97
C THR A 135 7.00 -7.54 -7.22
N LEU A 136 5.77 -7.53 -7.71
CA LEU A 136 4.61 -6.93 -7.07
C LEU A 136 3.53 -7.99 -6.90
N VAL A 137 3.18 -8.28 -5.66
CA VAL A 137 2.10 -9.20 -5.31
C VAL A 137 0.95 -8.41 -4.70
N CYS A 138 -0.20 -8.47 -5.36
CA CYS A 138 -1.45 -7.81 -4.98
C CYS A 138 -2.55 -8.86 -4.75
N PRO A 139 -3.71 -8.47 -4.15
CA PRO A 139 -4.88 -9.35 -3.99
C PRO A 139 -5.29 -10.05 -5.28
N ASP A 140 -5.17 -9.35 -6.42
CA ASP A 140 -5.52 -9.84 -7.75
C ASP A 140 -4.73 -11.10 -8.18
N HIS A 141 -3.60 -11.37 -7.53
CA HIS A 141 -2.73 -12.53 -7.81
C HIS A 141 -2.95 -13.70 -6.84
N LEU A 142 -3.85 -13.57 -5.86
CA LEU A 142 -3.95 -14.45 -4.69
C LEU A 142 -5.36 -14.98 -4.50
N ASN A 143 -5.46 -16.14 -3.83
CA ASN A 143 -6.74 -16.64 -3.31
C ASN A 143 -7.04 -16.04 -1.93
N LYS A 144 -6.00 -15.73 -1.15
CA LYS A 144 -6.08 -15.17 0.19
C LYS A 144 -5.10 -14.03 0.37
N ILE A 145 -5.60 -12.92 0.93
CA ILE A 145 -4.81 -11.73 1.21
C ILE A 145 -4.16 -11.80 2.61
N LYS A 146 -3.23 -10.88 2.89
CA LYS A 146 -2.65 -10.72 4.24
C LYS A 146 -3.78 -10.55 5.28
N PRO A 147 -3.72 -11.24 6.43
CA PRO A 147 -2.54 -11.85 7.05
C PRO A 147 -2.22 -13.30 6.60
N ASP A 148 -2.92 -13.86 5.59
CA ASP A 148 -2.54 -15.17 5.06
C ASP A 148 -1.12 -15.07 4.43
N PRO A 149 -0.25 -16.07 4.62
CA PRO A 149 1.12 -16.04 4.09
C PRO A 149 1.23 -16.23 2.57
N GLU A 150 0.14 -16.52 1.86
CA GLU A 150 0.13 -16.84 0.41
C GLU A 150 0.90 -15.78 -0.40
N GLY A 151 0.67 -14.48 -0.13
CA GLY A 151 1.34 -13.41 -0.85
C GLY A 151 2.86 -13.36 -0.60
N ILE A 152 3.30 -13.64 0.63
CA ILE A 152 4.73 -13.69 0.97
C ILE A 152 5.38 -14.89 0.29
N LEU A 153 4.74 -16.06 0.29
CA LEU A 153 5.23 -17.26 -0.37
C LEU A 153 5.36 -17.04 -1.88
N LYS A 154 4.34 -16.42 -2.50
CA LYS A 154 4.40 -16.04 -3.91
C LYS A 154 5.53 -15.06 -4.20
N GLY A 155 5.72 -14.03 -3.40
CA GLY A 155 6.82 -13.08 -3.54
C GLY A 155 8.20 -13.76 -3.44
N CYS A 156 8.36 -14.73 -2.55
CA CYS A 156 9.58 -15.53 -2.44
C CYS A 156 9.81 -16.39 -3.71
N GLU A 157 8.75 -17.01 -4.25
CA GLU A 157 8.81 -17.77 -5.52
C GLU A 157 9.24 -16.87 -6.67
N ASP A 158 8.61 -15.70 -6.82
CA ASP A 158 8.93 -14.74 -7.88
C ASP A 158 10.40 -14.26 -7.81
N LEU A 159 10.91 -14.07 -6.58
CA LEU A 159 12.33 -13.73 -6.35
C LEU A 159 13.27 -14.94 -6.45
N SER A 160 12.75 -16.15 -6.62
CA SER A 160 13.52 -17.41 -6.66
C SER A 160 14.35 -17.64 -5.39
N ILE A 161 13.77 -17.33 -4.21
CA ILE A 161 14.40 -17.49 -2.90
C ILE A 161 13.56 -18.40 -1.98
N SER A 162 14.23 -19.06 -1.02
CA SER A 162 13.51 -19.79 0.03
C SER A 162 12.87 -18.80 1.03
N PRO A 163 11.64 -19.05 1.51
CA PRO A 163 11.05 -18.24 2.57
C PRO A 163 11.93 -18.10 3.82
N SER A 164 12.74 -19.11 4.13
CA SER A 164 13.71 -19.07 5.25
C SER A 164 14.89 -18.12 5.03
N ASP A 165 15.11 -17.64 3.81
CA ASP A 165 16.15 -16.70 3.41
C ASP A 165 15.58 -15.30 3.09
N CYS A 166 14.26 -15.12 3.27
CA CYS A 166 13.55 -13.87 3.04
C CYS A 166 13.27 -13.12 4.36
N ILE A 167 13.26 -11.79 4.28
CA ILE A 167 12.71 -10.91 5.32
C ILE A 167 11.46 -10.25 4.76
N TYR A 168 10.42 -10.15 5.60
CA TYR A 168 9.22 -9.37 5.34
C TYR A 168 9.02 -8.35 6.45
#